data_3a12d62cf6b192a8fc047125c321e9ff
#
_entry.id   3a12d62cf6b192a8fc047125c321e9ff
#
_cell.length_a   1.000
_cell.length_b   1.000
_cell.length_c   1.000
_cell.angle_alpha   90.00
_cell.angle_beta   90.00
_cell.angle_gamma   90.00
#
_symmetry.space_group_name_H-M   'P 1'
#
loop_
_entity.id
_entity.type
_entity.pdbx_description
1 polymer ?
#
loop_
_entity_poly.entity_id
_entity_poly.type
_entity_poly.pdbx_seq_one_letter_code
_entity_poly.pdbx_strand_id
1 'polypeptide(L)'
;MKKSTIQIGLLFTLCLVSIGCQSHSVQMTSGKKYLSGYTSHGSTDANASDLNEEVKAMASIEPSIQFPARIGLVKLFNGRITNLTVDEVEAWEESRAVMGSQFGDFIPVSPMVAEMVYTPKSTHGKSKTSPSDIFRKVRLGAARQHLDHVLIYEVFSETKTTKLASSVANWTIIGGYFVPSREIKTTGFANALLLDVRNGYPYGTASATLNAKEFSASQTYRDKSRNLADKNLVSTVIKLIPEVQKMMKKLMEESKQA
;
A
#
# COMPACT_ATOMS: atom_id res chain seq x y z
N MET A 1 -8.68 42.45 52.80
CA MET A 1 -8.58 41.02 52.50
C MET A 1 -8.77 40.85 51.00
N LYS A 2 -7.69 40.70 50.21
CA LYS A 2 -7.75 40.49 48.74
C LYS A 2 -7.62 38.98 48.48
N LYS A 3 -8.67 38.38 47.90
CA LYS A 3 -8.62 37.00 47.41
C LYS A 3 -7.90 36.99 46.06
N SER A 4 -6.72 36.35 46.04
CA SER A 4 -5.98 36.08 44.80
C SER A 4 -6.55 34.82 44.16
N THR A 5 -7.16 34.98 42.98
CA THR A 5 -7.68 33.90 42.17
C THR A 5 -6.54 33.41 41.29
N ILE A 6 -6.00 32.23 41.62
CA ILE A 6 -5.00 31.55 40.79
C ILE A 6 -5.78 30.91 39.61
N GLN A 7 -5.66 31.47 38.43
CA GLN A 7 -6.10 30.85 37.18
C GLN A 7 -5.04 29.80 36.79
N ILE A 8 -5.40 28.54 37.00
CA ILE A 8 -4.65 27.40 36.45
C ILE A 8 -5.01 27.33 34.96
N GLY A 9 -4.11 27.86 34.14
CA GLY A 9 -4.17 27.70 32.68
C GLY A 9 -3.92 26.24 32.31
N LEU A 10 -4.96 25.52 31.92
CA LEU A 10 -4.89 24.19 31.34
C LEU A 10 -4.24 24.30 29.96
N LEU A 11 -2.93 24.10 29.90
CA LEU A 11 -2.19 24.03 28.64
C LEU A 11 -2.56 22.74 27.95
N PHE A 12 -3.56 22.81 27.11
CA PHE A 12 -3.93 21.72 26.20
C PHE A 12 -2.82 21.61 25.16
N THR A 13 -1.84 20.76 25.45
CA THR A 13 -0.79 20.40 24.46
C THR A 13 -1.47 19.61 23.37
N LEU A 14 -1.85 20.36 22.31
CA LEU A 14 -2.31 19.78 21.05
C LEU A 14 -1.17 18.96 20.48
N CYS A 15 -1.21 17.65 20.68
CA CYS A 15 -0.36 16.69 19.96
C CYS A 15 -0.65 16.87 18.47
N LEU A 16 0.18 17.66 17.80
CA LEU A 16 0.29 17.66 16.35
C LEU A 16 0.76 16.25 15.95
N VAL A 17 -0.21 15.37 15.70
CA VAL A 17 0.04 14.13 14.98
C VAL A 17 0.60 14.58 13.64
N SER A 18 1.90 14.43 13.45
CA SER A 18 2.54 14.61 12.15
C SER A 18 1.90 13.60 11.19
N ILE A 19 0.91 14.08 10.45
CA ILE A 19 0.30 13.37 9.33
C ILE A 19 1.42 13.25 8.33
N GLY A 20 2.05 12.09 8.26
CA GLY A 20 3.04 11.80 7.23
C GLY A 20 2.40 12.12 5.87
N CYS A 21 3.12 12.86 5.05
CA CYS A 21 2.65 13.28 3.74
C CYS A 21 2.22 12.04 2.96
N GLN A 22 0.92 11.82 2.86
CA GLN A 22 0.33 10.72 2.08
C GLN A 22 0.16 11.25 0.68
N SER A 23 1.05 10.83 -0.23
CA SER A 23 0.99 11.23 -1.62
C SER A 23 0.29 10.17 -2.45
N HIS A 24 -0.57 10.59 -3.33
CA HIS A 24 -1.07 9.76 -4.41
C HIS A 24 -0.89 10.49 -5.72
N SER A 25 -0.69 9.75 -6.79
CA SER A 25 -0.67 10.28 -8.15
C SER A 25 -1.78 9.64 -8.96
N VAL A 26 -2.39 10.45 -9.82
CA VAL A 26 -3.47 10.03 -10.72
C VAL A 26 -3.11 10.52 -12.12
N GLN A 27 -3.39 9.70 -13.13
CA GLN A 27 -3.16 10.06 -14.52
C GLN A 27 -4.24 9.49 -15.43
N MET A 28 -4.68 10.34 -16.37
CA MET A 28 -5.58 10.00 -17.47
C MET A 28 -5.02 10.53 -18.80
N THR A 29 -3.70 10.64 -18.89
CA THR A 29 -3.04 11.23 -20.05
C THR A 29 -3.15 10.30 -21.25
N SER A 30 -3.70 10.81 -22.39
CA SER A 30 -3.73 10.08 -23.64
C SER A 30 -2.30 9.84 -24.15
N GLY A 31 -2.00 8.60 -24.52
CA GLY A 31 -0.73 8.21 -25.12
C GLY A 31 -0.47 8.94 -26.44
N LYS A 32 -1.52 9.14 -27.27
CA LYS A 32 -1.42 9.92 -28.51
C LYS A 32 -0.99 11.36 -28.24
N LYS A 33 -1.59 12.00 -27.23
CA LYS A 33 -1.25 13.37 -26.84
C LYS A 33 0.19 13.46 -26.33
N TYR A 34 0.62 12.47 -25.51
CA TYR A 34 1.99 12.40 -25.04
C TYR A 34 2.97 12.23 -26.20
N LEU A 35 2.71 11.27 -27.10
CA LEU A 35 3.58 10.97 -28.23
C LEU A 35 3.61 12.06 -29.30
N SER A 36 2.58 12.89 -29.42
CA SER A 36 2.59 14.04 -30.34
C SER A 36 3.67 15.09 -30.01
N GLY A 37 4.05 15.17 -28.71
CA GLY A 37 5.15 16.02 -28.26
C GLY A 37 6.51 15.31 -28.22
N TYR A 38 6.56 14.01 -28.57
CA TYR A 38 7.77 13.22 -28.49
C TYR A 38 8.61 13.40 -29.74
N THR A 39 9.61 14.28 -29.67
CA THR A 39 10.62 14.39 -30.72
C THR A 39 11.72 13.37 -30.46
N SER A 40 11.82 12.35 -31.33
CA SER A 40 12.96 11.42 -31.29
C SER A 40 14.23 12.19 -31.63
N HIS A 41 15.02 12.51 -30.64
CA HIS A 41 16.42 12.92 -30.89
C HIS A 41 17.16 11.67 -31.36
N GLY A 42 17.58 11.65 -32.61
CA GLY A 42 18.30 10.52 -33.21
C GLY A 42 19.57 10.25 -32.42
N SER A 43 19.53 9.25 -31.57
CA SER A 43 20.73 8.68 -30.99
C SER A 43 21.25 7.62 -31.98
N THR A 44 22.51 7.74 -32.31
CA THR A 44 23.23 6.80 -33.20
C THR A 44 23.58 5.46 -32.52
N ASP A 45 23.21 5.31 -31.23
CA ASP A 45 23.43 4.09 -30.47
C ASP A 45 22.29 3.10 -30.65
N ALA A 46 22.58 1.89 -31.11
CA ALA A 46 21.60 0.82 -31.32
C ALA A 46 20.77 0.49 -30.07
N ASN A 47 21.40 0.52 -28.87
CA ASN A 47 20.73 0.30 -27.60
C ASN A 47 19.73 1.43 -27.25
N ALA A 48 20.00 2.66 -27.68
CA ALA A 48 19.11 3.78 -27.46
C ALA A 48 17.89 3.76 -28.40
N SER A 49 18.03 3.17 -29.59
CA SER A 49 16.89 2.97 -30.51
C SER A 49 15.90 1.96 -29.96
N ASP A 50 16.36 0.83 -29.39
CA ASP A 50 15.51 -0.19 -28.76
C ASP A 50 14.75 0.38 -27.58
N LEU A 51 15.41 1.11 -26.68
CA LEU A 51 14.76 1.75 -25.54
C LEU A 51 13.70 2.77 -25.99
N ASN A 52 13.96 3.55 -27.04
CA ASN A 52 13.00 4.51 -27.57
C ASN A 52 11.75 3.82 -28.14
N GLU A 53 11.90 2.68 -28.80
CA GLU A 53 10.74 1.91 -29.30
C GLU A 53 9.93 1.30 -28.16
N GLU A 54 10.59 0.77 -27.12
CA GLU A 54 9.89 0.30 -25.91
C GLU A 54 9.16 1.44 -25.20
N VAL A 55 9.76 2.61 -25.06
CA VAL A 55 9.12 3.80 -24.46
C VAL A 55 7.90 4.21 -25.27
N LYS A 56 7.99 4.26 -26.59
CA LYS A 56 6.85 4.57 -27.47
C LYS A 56 5.73 3.53 -27.33
N ALA A 57 6.08 2.24 -27.32
CA ALA A 57 5.13 1.15 -27.13
C ALA A 57 4.39 1.28 -25.79
N MET A 58 5.09 1.54 -24.70
CA MET A 58 4.47 1.75 -23.38
C MET A 58 3.62 3.02 -23.35
N ALA A 59 4.10 4.11 -23.94
CA ALA A 59 3.39 5.39 -23.96
C ALA A 59 2.17 5.40 -24.88
N SER A 60 2.06 4.48 -25.85
CA SER A 60 0.90 4.36 -26.75
C SER A 60 -0.34 3.77 -26.09
N ILE A 61 -0.21 3.20 -24.87
CA ILE A 61 -1.33 2.61 -24.15
C ILE A 61 -2.27 3.74 -23.68
N GLU A 62 -3.53 3.64 -24.13
CA GLU A 62 -4.56 4.63 -23.78
C GLU A 62 -5.29 4.26 -22.48
N PRO A 63 -5.63 5.24 -21.63
CA PRO A 63 -6.49 5.02 -20.48
C PRO A 63 -7.89 4.60 -20.94
N SER A 64 -8.48 3.61 -20.26
CA SER A 64 -9.80 3.07 -20.62
C SER A 64 -10.72 2.91 -19.41
N ILE A 65 -10.41 3.58 -18.30
CA ILE A 65 -11.20 3.45 -17.07
C ILE A 65 -12.63 3.95 -17.26
N GLN A 66 -13.57 3.14 -16.83
CA GLN A 66 -15.00 3.47 -16.79
C GLN A 66 -15.57 3.07 -15.42
N PHE A 67 -16.50 3.85 -14.93
CA PHE A 67 -17.22 3.57 -13.70
C PHE A 67 -18.72 3.38 -13.97
N PRO A 68 -19.41 2.50 -13.23
CA PRO A 68 -18.91 1.62 -12.17
C PRO A 68 -18.02 0.49 -12.70
N ALA A 69 -16.99 0.10 -11.93
CA ALA A 69 -16.01 -0.91 -12.34
C ALA A 69 -15.93 -2.07 -11.33
N ARG A 70 -15.55 -3.26 -11.81
CA ARG A 70 -15.21 -4.40 -10.96
C ARG A 70 -13.72 -4.36 -10.66
N ILE A 71 -13.35 -4.03 -9.43
CA ILE A 71 -11.97 -3.79 -9.03
C ILE A 71 -11.47 -4.93 -8.16
N GLY A 72 -10.47 -5.65 -8.65
CA GLY A 72 -9.81 -6.71 -7.89
C GLY A 72 -8.92 -6.15 -6.79
N LEU A 73 -9.07 -6.64 -5.56
CA LEU A 73 -8.16 -6.35 -4.45
C LEU A 73 -7.07 -7.41 -4.39
N VAL A 74 -5.82 -7.00 -4.48
CA VAL A 74 -4.64 -7.89 -4.41
C VAL A 74 -3.68 -7.40 -3.34
N LYS A 75 -3.50 -8.21 -2.32
CA LYS A 75 -2.51 -7.96 -1.26
C LYS A 75 -1.21 -8.65 -1.58
N LEU A 76 -0.12 -7.88 -1.56
CA LEU A 76 1.24 -8.40 -1.60
C LEU A 76 1.87 -8.32 -0.20
N PHE A 77 2.48 -9.41 0.21
CA PHE A 77 3.29 -9.48 1.40
C PHE A 77 4.59 -10.24 1.11
N ASN A 78 5.73 -9.63 1.34
CA ASN A 78 7.04 -10.19 0.99
C ASN A 78 7.14 -10.68 -0.47
N GLY A 79 6.60 -9.90 -1.41
CA GLY A 79 6.62 -10.20 -2.84
C GLY A 79 5.73 -11.38 -3.26
N ARG A 80 4.75 -11.76 -2.45
CA ARG A 80 3.79 -12.83 -2.76
C ARG A 80 2.36 -12.33 -2.64
N ILE A 81 1.48 -12.87 -3.48
CA ILE A 81 0.04 -12.64 -3.35
C ILE A 81 -0.45 -13.42 -2.11
N THR A 82 -1.15 -12.73 -1.22
CA THR A 82 -1.69 -13.30 0.02
C THR A 82 -3.17 -12.98 0.16
N ASN A 83 -3.87 -13.76 1.00
CA ASN A 83 -5.24 -13.44 1.36
C ASN A 83 -5.29 -12.16 2.20
N LEU A 84 -6.38 -11.42 2.05
CA LEU A 84 -6.73 -10.34 2.96
C LEU A 84 -7.11 -10.92 4.33
N THR A 85 -6.80 -10.20 5.40
CA THR A 85 -7.33 -10.54 6.74
C THR A 85 -8.82 -10.17 6.82
N VAL A 86 -9.52 -10.71 7.81
CA VAL A 86 -10.95 -10.39 8.04
C VAL A 86 -11.13 -8.89 8.22
N ASP A 87 -10.33 -8.27 9.08
CA ASP A 87 -10.38 -6.84 9.35
C ASP A 87 -10.14 -5.99 8.09
N GLU A 88 -9.26 -6.45 7.19
CA GLU A 88 -9.02 -5.77 5.92
C GLU A 88 -10.22 -5.89 4.98
N VAL A 89 -10.84 -7.08 4.90
CA VAL A 89 -12.05 -7.29 4.09
C VAL A 89 -13.17 -6.38 4.57
N GLU A 90 -13.45 -6.36 5.88
CA GLU A 90 -14.47 -5.50 6.49
C GLU A 90 -14.20 -4.02 6.19
N ALA A 91 -12.95 -3.56 6.34
CA ALA A 91 -12.58 -2.17 6.06
C ALA A 91 -12.75 -1.79 4.57
N TRP A 92 -12.47 -2.69 3.64
CA TRP A 92 -12.70 -2.48 2.21
C TRP A 92 -14.19 -2.46 1.87
N GLU A 93 -15.01 -3.32 2.48
CA GLU A 93 -16.47 -3.31 2.32
C GLU A 93 -17.09 -2.03 2.86
N GLU A 94 -16.66 -1.57 4.03
CA GLU A 94 -17.09 -0.27 4.58
C GLU A 94 -16.67 0.87 3.64
N SER A 95 -15.47 0.85 3.12
CA SER A 95 -14.99 1.82 2.14
C SER A 95 -15.87 1.87 0.89
N ARG A 96 -16.26 0.70 0.37
CA ARG A 96 -17.18 0.59 -0.77
C ARG A 96 -18.53 1.22 -0.46
N ALA A 97 -19.07 0.94 0.71
CA ALA A 97 -20.36 1.52 1.15
C ALA A 97 -20.30 3.05 1.23
N VAL A 98 -19.20 3.60 1.75
CA VAL A 98 -18.97 5.06 1.85
C VAL A 98 -18.79 5.71 0.48
N MET A 99 -18.10 5.06 -0.45
CA MET A 99 -17.89 5.60 -1.81
C MET A 99 -19.16 5.57 -2.66
N GLY A 100 -20.02 4.56 -2.45
CA GLY A 100 -21.27 4.39 -3.19
C GLY A 100 -21.13 3.53 -4.46
N SER A 101 -22.27 3.06 -4.97
CA SER A 101 -22.34 2.12 -6.11
C SER A 101 -21.78 2.67 -7.42
N GLN A 102 -21.66 3.99 -7.56
CA GLN A 102 -21.09 4.62 -8.75
C GLN A 102 -19.62 4.27 -8.97
N PHE A 103 -18.90 3.82 -7.96
CA PHE A 103 -17.51 3.36 -8.10
C PHE A 103 -17.41 1.88 -8.48
N GLY A 104 -18.46 1.10 -8.22
CA GLY A 104 -18.50 -0.34 -8.46
C GLY A 104 -18.14 -1.17 -7.24
N ASP A 105 -17.55 -2.34 -7.46
CA ASP A 105 -17.29 -3.33 -6.43
C ASP A 105 -15.81 -3.60 -6.23
N PHE A 106 -15.41 -3.82 -4.98
CA PHE A 106 -14.10 -4.33 -4.60
C PHE A 106 -14.19 -5.85 -4.36
N ILE A 107 -13.42 -6.61 -5.11
CA ILE A 107 -13.49 -8.08 -5.12
C ILE A 107 -12.11 -8.66 -4.79
N PRO A 108 -11.93 -9.36 -3.66
CA PRO A 108 -10.65 -10.01 -3.37
C PRO A 108 -10.23 -11.00 -4.47
N VAL A 109 -9.03 -10.85 -5.00
CA VAL A 109 -8.45 -11.80 -5.95
C VAL A 109 -7.81 -12.95 -5.18
N SER A 110 -8.33 -14.17 -5.38
CA SER A 110 -7.80 -15.36 -4.73
C SER A 110 -6.35 -15.63 -5.18
N PRO A 111 -5.40 -15.80 -4.25
CA PRO A 111 -4.05 -16.25 -4.58
C PRO A 111 -4.04 -17.56 -5.37
N MET A 112 -4.95 -18.50 -5.07
CA MET A 112 -5.06 -19.77 -5.80
C MET A 112 -5.45 -19.57 -7.28
N VAL A 113 -6.37 -18.63 -7.56
CA VAL A 113 -6.75 -18.32 -8.95
C VAL A 113 -5.59 -17.69 -9.70
N ALA A 114 -4.85 -16.79 -9.05
CA ALA A 114 -3.66 -16.17 -9.64
C ALA A 114 -2.54 -17.20 -9.90
N GLU A 115 -2.35 -18.17 -9.01
CA GLU A 115 -1.38 -19.27 -9.20
C GLU A 115 -1.81 -20.21 -10.35
N MET A 116 -3.09 -20.54 -10.44
CA MET A 116 -3.62 -21.48 -11.43
C MET A 116 -3.41 -21.01 -12.89
N VAL A 117 -3.46 -19.69 -13.13
CA VAL A 117 -3.36 -19.13 -14.48
C VAL A 117 -1.93 -18.80 -14.91
N TYR A 118 -0.97 -18.89 -14.00
CA TYR A 118 0.43 -18.59 -14.26
C TYR A 118 1.28 -19.85 -14.23
N THR A 119 1.74 -20.27 -15.40
CA THR A 119 2.77 -21.30 -15.51
C THR A 119 4.12 -20.62 -15.71
N PRO A 120 5.04 -20.69 -14.73
CA PRO A 120 6.36 -20.09 -14.91
C PRO A 120 7.07 -20.78 -16.09
N LYS A 121 7.65 -20.00 -17.00
CA LYS A 121 8.55 -20.54 -18.01
C LYS A 121 9.73 -21.18 -17.24
N SER A 122 9.83 -22.51 -17.34
CA SER A 122 10.90 -23.29 -16.70
C SER A 122 12.25 -22.86 -17.29
N THR A 123 12.94 -21.96 -16.63
CA THR A 123 14.37 -21.80 -16.78
C THR A 123 15.04 -22.62 -15.67
N HIS A 124 15.92 -23.53 -16.04
CA HIS A 124 16.69 -24.34 -15.11
C HIS A 124 17.46 -23.44 -14.15
N GLY A 125 17.00 -23.35 -12.91
CA GLY A 125 17.60 -22.56 -11.83
C GLY A 125 16.55 -21.98 -10.90
N LYS A 126 16.88 -21.78 -9.64
CA LYS A 126 16.01 -21.14 -8.62
C LYS A 126 15.70 -19.70 -9.06
N SER A 127 14.70 -19.53 -9.91
CA SER A 127 14.24 -18.21 -10.38
C SER A 127 13.55 -17.51 -9.21
N LYS A 128 14.16 -16.44 -8.71
CA LYS A 128 13.44 -15.47 -7.90
C LYS A 128 12.33 -14.90 -8.80
N THR A 129 11.09 -14.99 -8.36
CA THR A 129 9.94 -14.38 -9.06
C THR A 129 10.24 -12.90 -9.28
N SER A 130 10.30 -12.49 -10.54
CA SER A 130 10.50 -11.07 -10.89
C SER A 130 9.27 -10.25 -10.51
N PRO A 131 9.40 -8.97 -10.13
CA PRO A 131 8.24 -8.08 -9.97
C PRO A 131 7.31 -8.08 -11.19
N SER A 132 7.85 -8.12 -12.41
CA SER A 132 7.07 -8.22 -13.65
C SER A 132 6.22 -9.50 -13.73
N ASP A 133 6.71 -10.62 -13.20
CA ASP A 133 5.96 -11.87 -13.12
C ASP A 133 4.78 -11.78 -12.16
N ILE A 134 4.93 -11.03 -11.06
CA ILE A 134 3.86 -10.80 -10.09
C ILE A 134 2.72 -10.01 -10.75
N PHE A 135 3.03 -8.89 -11.42
CA PHE A 135 2.03 -8.09 -12.13
C PHE A 135 1.33 -8.86 -13.23
N ARG A 136 2.07 -9.67 -13.99
CA ARG A 136 1.51 -10.55 -15.01
C ARG A 136 0.54 -11.56 -14.39
N LYS A 137 0.93 -12.23 -13.31
CA LYS A 137 0.13 -13.19 -12.58
C LYS A 137 -1.17 -12.56 -12.05
N VAL A 138 -1.06 -11.39 -11.43
CA VAL A 138 -2.21 -10.64 -10.91
C VAL A 138 -3.19 -10.31 -12.03
N ARG A 139 -2.72 -9.75 -13.15
CA ARG A 139 -3.57 -9.39 -14.29
C ARG A 139 -4.28 -10.61 -14.90
N LEU A 140 -3.57 -11.73 -15.06
CA LEU A 140 -4.17 -12.98 -15.55
C LEU A 140 -5.22 -13.52 -14.59
N GLY A 141 -4.95 -13.53 -13.30
CA GLY A 141 -5.91 -13.94 -12.27
C GLY A 141 -7.16 -13.07 -12.23
N ALA A 142 -6.98 -11.76 -12.34
CA ALA A 142 -8.07 -10.80 -12.40
C ALA A 142 -8.90 -10.95 -13.68
N ALA A 143 -8.25 -11.12 -14.83
CA ALA A 143 -8.93 -11.38 -16.10
C ALA A 143 -9.78 -12.66 -16.06
N ARG A 144 -9.28 -13.72 -15.40
CA ARG A 144 -10.04 -14.98 -15.20
C ARG A 144 -11.29 -14.78 -14.35
N GLN A 145 -11.29 -13.78 -13.45
CA GLN A 145 -12.44 -13.39 -12.63
C GLN A 145 -13.29 -12.30 -13.29
N HIS A 146 -13.01 -11.93 -14.53
CA HIS A 146 -13.68 -10.88 -15.30
C HIS A 146 -13.68 -9.52 -14.58
N LEU A 147 -12.55 -9.16 -13.99
CA LEU A 147 -12.35 -7.86 -13.33
C LEU A 147 -11.83 -6.83 -14.34
N ASP A 148 -12.27 -5.58 -14.20
CA ASP A 148 -11.87 -4.48 -15.08
C ASP A 148 -10.50 -3.93 -14.70
N HIS A 149 -10.31 -3.70 -13.41
CA HIS A 149 -9.10 -3.13 -12.83
C HIS A 149 -8.63 -3.96 -11.64
N VAL A 150 -7.37 -3.76 -11.25
CA VAL A 150 -6.81 -4.32 -10.01
C VAL A 150 -6.18 -3.23 -9.18
N LEU A 151 -6.53 -3.19 -7.91
CA LEU A 151 -5.85 -2.45 -6.88
C LEU A 151 -4.87 -3.39 -6.19
N ILE A 152 -3.60 -3.25 -6.54
CA ILE A 152 -2.52 -4.03 -5.94
C ILE A 152 -1.95 -3.20 -4.81
N TYR A 153 -1.93 -3.73 -3.59
CA TYR A 153 -1.27 -3.06 -2.49
C TYR A 153 -0.26 -3.97 -1.80
N GLU A 154 0.87 -3.39 -1.44
CA GLU A 154 1.92 -4.04 -0.66
C GLU A 154 1.99 -3.39 0.71
N VAL A 155 2.12 -4.22 1.74
CA VAL A 155 2.28 -3.76 3.13
C VAL A 155 3.49 -4.43 3.75
N PHE A 156 4.29 -3.64 4.47
CA PHE A 156 5.42 -4.12 5.23
C PHE A 156 5.61 -3.27 6.49
N SER A 157 6.36 -3.79 7.46
CA SER A 157 6.67 -3.05 8.68
C SER A 157 8.14 -3.20 9.06
N GLU A 158 8.68 -2.13 9.63
CA GLU A 158 10.01 -2.11 10.24
C GLU A 158 9.87 -1.96 11.76
N THR A 159 10.50 -2.84 12.53
CA THR A 159 10.45 -2.80 13.98
C THR A 159 11.84 -2.59 14.56
N LYS A 160 11.97 -1.56 15.41
CA LYS A 160 13.18 -1.25 16.16
C LYS A 160 12.91 -1.40 17.66
N THR A 161 13.84 -2.03 18.36
CA THR A 161 13.78 -2.22 19.81
C THR A 161 14.95 -1.51 20.47
N THR A 162 14.67 -0.63 21.42
CA THR A 162 15.68 0.14 22.17
C THR A 162 15.62 -0.26 23.66
N LYS A 163 16.78 -0.45 24.28
CA LYS A 163 16.88 -0.67 25.72
C LYS A 163 16.65 0.66 26.46
N LEU A 164 15.87 0.60 27.54
CA LEU A 164 15.63 1.74 28.42
C LEU A 164 16.63 1.74 29.58
N ALA A 165 16.81 2.86 30.25
CA ALA A 165 17.63 2.95 31.45
C ALA A 165 17.17 2.01 32.60
N SER A 166 15.86 1.73 32.66
CA SER A 166 15.27 0.75 33.59
C SER A 166 15.69 -0.70 33.33
N SER A 167 16.46 -0.98 32.26
CA SER A 167 16.95 -2.33 31.95
C SER A 167 17.84 -2.93 33.03
N VAL A 168 18.39 -2.13 33.94
CA VAL A 168 19.15 -2.61 35.14
C VAL A 168 18.27 -3.47 36.05
N ALA A 169 16.95 -3.25 36.09
CA ALA A 169 16.02 -4.08 36.84
C ALA A 169 15.93 -5.53 36.31
N ASN A 170 16.41 -5.80 35.11
CA ASN A 170 16.45 -7.15 34.53
C ASN A 170 17.40 -8.11 35.27
N TRP A 171 18.22 -7.63 36.16
CA TRP A 171 19.10 -8.46 37.01
C TRP A 171 18.33 -9.34 37.98
N THR A 172 17.06 -9.00 38.26
CA THR A 172 16.16 -9.83 39.04
C THR A 172 15.20 -10.58 38.13
N ILE A 173 14.83 -11.82 38.50
CA ILE A 173 13.86 -12.62 37.73
C ILE A 173 12.53 -11.85 37.64
N ILE A 174 12.07 -11.27 38.73
CA ILE A 174 10.82 -10.49 38.78
C ILE A 174 10.93 -9.24 37.94
N GLY A 175 12.00 -8.47 38.03
CA GLY A 175 12.20 -7.26 37.21
C GLY A 175 12.24 -7.52 35.71
N GLY A 176 12.77 -8.67 35.29
CA GLY A 176 12.82 -9.06 33.88
C GLY A 176 11.45 -9.33 33.23
N TYR A 177 10.43 -9.62 34.06
CA TYR A 177 9.06 -9.88 33.61
C TYR A 177 8.12 -8.68 33.72
N PHE A 178 8.29 -7.85 34.73
CA PHE A 178 7.30 -6.81 35.07
C PHE A 178 7.77 -5.38 34.81
N VAL A 179 9.09 -5.12 34.85
CA VAL A 179 9.59 -3.76 34.68
C VAL A 179 9.80 -3.48 33.19
N PRO A 180 9.19 -2.43 32.62
CA PRO A 180 9.45 -2.02 31.24
C PRO A 180 10.92 -1.64 31.04
N SER A 181 11.64 -2.42 30.28
CA SER A 181 13.08 -2.26 30.05
C SER A 181 13.42 -2.06 28.56
N ARG A 182 12.42 -2.19 27.70
CA ARG A 182 12.56 -2.03 26.26
C ARG A 182 11.43 -1.18 25.70
N GLU A 183 11.78 -0.35 24.75
CA GLU A 183 10.86 0.39 23.87
C GLU A 183 10.85 -0.29 22.51
N ILE A 184 9.66 -0.62 22.03
CA ILE A 184 9.43 -1.20 20.71
C ILE A 184 8.76 -0.14 19.87
N LYS A 185 9.38 0.21 18.73
CA LYS A 185 8.80 1.12 17.73
C LYS A 185 8.61 0.35 16.44
N THR A 186 7.41 0.39 15.88
CA THR A 186 7.10 -0.22 14.61
C THR A 186 6.56 0.84 13.67
N THR A 187 7.13 0.91 12.47
CA THR A 187 6.64 1.75 11.38
C THR A 187 6.10 0.83 10.29
N GLY A 188 4.82 0.95 10.01
CA GLY A 188 4.16 0.28 8.89
C GLY A 188 4.13 1.18 7.66
N PHE A 189 4.30 0.57 6.49
CA PHE A 189 4.22 1.20 5.19
C PHE A 189 3.26 0.41 4.32
N ALA A 190 2.37 1.11 3.62
CA ALA A 190 1.50 0.51 2.63
C ALA A 190 1.50 1.37 1.37
N ASN A 191 1.66 0.71 0.22
CA ASN A 191 1.62 1.36 -1.09
C ASN A 191 0.61 0.63 -1.96
N ALA A 192 -0.19 1.37 -2.70
CA ALA A 192 -1.17 0.83 -3.62
C ALA A 192 -0.97 1.38 -5.03
N LEU A 193 -1.30 0.56 -6.03
CA LEU A 193 -1.31 0.89 -7.45
C LEU A 193 -2.62 0.39 -8.05
N LEU A 194 -3.36 1.29 -8.71
CA LEU A 194 -4.51 0.92 -9.53
C LEU A 194 -4.07 0.71 -10.97
N LEU A 195 -4.34 -0.48 -11.50
CA LEU A 195 -3.88 -0.93 -12.81
C LEU A 195 -5.06 -1.46 -13.64
N ASP A 196 -5.06 -1.17 -14.94
CA ASP A 196 -5.97 -1.80 -15.88
C ASP A 196 -5.62 -3.27 -16.10
N VAL A 197 -6.63 -4.16 -16.08
CA VAL A 197 -6.40 -5.60 -16.29
C VAL A 197 -6.08 -5.90 -17.76
N ARG A 198 -6.74 -5.20 -18.69
CA ARG A 198 -6.65 -5.49 -20.12
C ARG A 198 -5.34 -4.99 -20.73
N ASN A 199 -5.04 -3.72 -20.55
CA ASN A 199 -3.90 -3.07 -21.20
C ASN A 199 -2.71 -2.78 -20.26
N GLY A 200 -2.90 -2.87 -18.93
CA GLY A 200 -1.85 -2.62 -17.94
C GLY A 200 -1.58 -1.14 -17.67
N TYR A 201 -2.49 -0.24 -18.06
CA TYR A 201 -2.34 1.19 -17.78
C TYR A 201 -2.36 1.49 -16.29
N PRO A 202 -1.37 2.21 -15.73
CA PRO A 202 -1.33 2.58 -14.32
C PRO A 202 -2.11 3.88 -14.10
N TYR A 203 -3.26 3.81 -13.44
CA TYR A 203 -4.11 4.98 -13.20
C TYR A 203 -3.69 5.84 -12.03
N GLY A 204 -3.14 5.25 -10.99
CA GLY A 204 -2.75 6.02 -9.82
C GLY A 204 -2.13 5.20 -8.72
N THR A 205 -1.48 5.91 -7.81
CA THR A 205 -0.83 5.33 -6.63
C THR A 205 -1.30 6.02 -5.36
N ALA A 206 -1.40 5.26 -4.28
CA ALA A 206 -1.68 5.77 -2.95
C ALA A 206 -0.69 5.18 -1.95
N SER A 207 -0.36 5.92 -0.90
CA SER A 207 0.54 5.43 0.14
C SER A 207 0.10 5.87 1.53
N ALA A 208 0.40 5.04 2.53
CA ALA A 208 0.17 5.34 3.93
C ALA A 208 1.34 4.86 4.79
N THR A 209 1.62 5.60 5.85
CA THR A 209 2.61 5.24 6.87
C THR A 209 2.00 5.34 8.24
N LEU A 210 2.22 4.36 9.10
CA LEU A 210 1.72 4.32 10.46
C LEU A 210 2.82 3.98 11.45
N ASN A 211 3.01 4.82 12.46
CA ASN A 211 3.95 4.58 13.55
C ASN A 211 3.19 4.05 14.76
N ALA A 212 3.68 2.99 15.36
CA ALA A 212 3.20 2.44 16.61
C ALA A 212 4.37 2.27 17.60
N LYS A 213 4.07 2.41 18.89
CA LYS A 213 5.04 2.33 19.96
C LYS A 213 4.47 1.56 21.14
N GLU A 214 5.25 0.65 21.71
CA GLU A 214 4.90 -0.11 22.89
C GLU A 214 6.12 -0.26 23.83
N PHE A 215 5.84 -0.39 25.12
CA PHE A 215 6.86 -0.70 26.12
C PHE A 215 6.72 -2.15 26.57
N SER A 216 7.86 -2.83 26.76
CA SER A 216 7.89 -4.23 27.17
C SER A 216 8.97 -4.53 28.19
N ALA A 217 8.69 -5.52 29.03
CA ALA A 217 9.70 -6.15 29.87
C ALA A 217 10.66 -7.00 29.02
N SER A 218 11.84 -7.30 29.57
CA SER A 218 12.92 -7.98 28.83
C SER A 218 12.53 -9.39 28.37
N GLN A 219 11.69 -10.09 29.11
CA GLN A 219 11.32 -11.49 28.81
C GLN A 219 10.18 -11.60 27.78
N THR A 220 9.31 -10.59 27.70
CA THR A 220 8.10 -10.61 26.86
C THR A 220 8.23 -9.79 25.57
N TYR A 221 9.38 -9.11 25.35
CA TYR A 221 9.51 -8.15 24.24
C TYR A 221 9.36 -8.78 22.84
N ARG A 222 9.78 -10.04 22.67
CA ARG A 222 9.72 -10.70 21.34
C ARG A 222 8.28 -10.92 20.88
N ASP A 223 7.43 -11.42 21.79
CA ASP A 223 6.02 -11.69 21.48
C ASP A 223 5.27 -10.37 21.30
N LYS A 224 5.52 -9.40 22.17
CA LYS A 224 4.95 -8.06 22.01
C LYS A 224 5.40 -7.37 20.71
N SER A 225 6.66 -7.52 20.33
CA SER A 225 7.19 -6.98 19.08
C SER A 225 6.49 -7.56 17.86
N ARG A 226 6.26 -8.88 17.82
CA ARG A 226 5.51 -9.53 16.74
C ARG A 226 4.06 -9.06 16.72
N ASN A 227 3.38 -9.11 17.85
CA ASN A 227 1.99 -8.68 17.95
C ASN A 227 1.80 -7.22 17.55
N LEU A 228 2.73 -6.34 17.94
CA LEU A 228 2.71 -4.95 17.53
C LEU A 228 2.94 -4.79 16.02
N ALA A 229 3.87 -5.55 15.44
CA ALA A 229 4.12 -5.54 14.00
C ALA A 229 2.90 -6.01 13.22
N ASP A 230 2.28 -7.13 13.62
CA ASP A 230 1.10 -7.69 12.95
C ASP A 230 -0.10 -6.75 13.01
N LYS A 231 -0.38 -6.17 14.19
CA LYS A 231 -1.43 -5.16 14.33
C LYS A 231 -1.13 -3.90 13.51
N ASN A 232 0.13 -3.47 13.48
CA ASN A 232 0.54 -2.30 12.73
C ASN A 232 0.36 -2.51 11.22
N LEU A 233 0.63 -3.71 10.68
CA LEU A 233 0.38 -4.05 9.28
C LEU A 233 -1.09 -3.84 8.90
N VAL A 234 -2.02 -4.43 9.65
CA VAL A 234 -3.47 -4.30 9.39
C VAL A 234 -3.89 -2.83 9.51
N SER A 235 -3.50 -2.16 10.59
CA SER A 235 -3.84 -0.75 10.81
C SER A 235 -3.27 0.18 9.72
N THR A 236 -2.12 -0.18 9.14
CA THR A 236 -1.52 0.58 8.03
C THR A 236 -2.34 0.41 6.75
N VAL A 237 -2.87 -0.80 6.47
CA VAL A 237 -3.80 -1.01 5.36
C VAL A 237 -5.10 -0.21 5.57
N ILE A 238 -5.67 -0.25 6.77
CA ILE A 238 -6.88 0.54 7.09
C ILE A 238 -6.60 2.04 6.85
N LYS A 239 -5.41 2.52 7.20
CA LYS A 239 -5.00 3.92 6.93
C LYS A 239 -4.78 4.22 5.45
N LEU A 240 -4.43 3.22 4.63
CA LEU A 240 -4.28 3.36 3.19
C LEU A 240 -5.63 3.58 2.48
N ILE A 241 -6.70 2.97 2.98
CA ILE A 241 -8.02 3.00 2.35
C ILE A 241 -8.53 4.41 2.05
N PRO A 242 -8.50 5.39 2.96
CA PRO A 242 -8.91 6.76 2.66
C PRO A 242 -8.10 7.41 1.54
N GLU A 243 -6.81 7.08 1.41
CA GLU A 243 -5.97 7.62 0.33
C GLU A 243 -6.35 7.01 -1.03
N VAL A 244 -6.69 5.71 -1.05
CA VAL A 244 -7.26 5.07 -2.23
C VAL A 244 -8.61 5.68 -2.60
N GLN A 245 -9.47 5.97 -1.64
CA GLN A 245 -10.74 6.66 -1.88
C GLN A 245 -10.54 8.04 -2.54
N LYS A 246 -9.57 8.82 -2.07
CA LYS A 246 -9.22 10.12 -2.68
C LYS A 246 -8.73 9.94 -4.12
N MET A 247 -7.86 8.97 -4.37
CA MET A 247 -7.38 8.62 -5.70
C MET A 247 -8.54 8.26 -6.64
N MET A 248 -9.45 7.38 -6.19
CA MET A 248 -10.59 6.93 -6.96
C MET A 248 -11.57 8.07 -7.29
N LYS A 249 -11.85 8.96 -6.33
CA LYS A 249 -12.69 10.15 -6.55
C LYS A 249 -12.10 11.06 -7.63
N LYS A 250 -10.78 11.30 -7.55
CA LYS A 250 -10.09 12.11 -8.55
C LYS A 250 -10.13 11.47 -9.94
N LEU A 251 -9.91 10.15 -10.04
CA LEU A 251 -10.03 9.41 -11.30
C LEU A 251 -11.43 9.52 -11.92
N MET A 252 -12.47 9.40 -11.09
CA MET A 252 -13.85 9.57 -11.56
C MET A 252 -14.13 10.99 -12.06
N GLU A 253 -13.57 12.01 -11.44
CA GLU A 253 -13.70 13.40 -11.89
C GLU A 253 -13.00 13.60 -13.23
N GLU A 254 -11.78 13.10 -13.38
CA GLU A 254 -10.99 13.19 -14.62
C GLU A 254 -11.63 12.38 -15.77
N SER A 255 -12.20 11.21 -15.49
CA SER A 255 -12.86 10.37 -16.52
C SER A 255 -14.14 11.01 -17.09
N LYS A 256 -14.76 11.96 -16.39
CA LYS A 256 -15.92 12.71 -16.89
C LYS A 256 -15.53 13.88 -17.80
N GLN A 257 -14.26 14.28 -17.79
CA GLN A 257 -13.74 15.42 -18.56
C GLN A 257 -13.02 14.97 -19.83
N ALA A 258 -12.69 13.68 -19.92
CA ALA A 258 -12.01 13.08 -21.08
C ALA A 258 -13.01 12.61 -22.14
#